data_c8cdca94180929bfc73b76f64d1328cd
#
_entry.id   c8cdca94180929bfc73b76f64d1328cd
#
_cell.length_a   1.000
_cell.length_b   1.000
_cell.length_c   1.000
_cell.angle_alpha   90.00
_cell.angle_beta   90.00
_cell.angle_gamma   90.00
#
_symmetry.space_group_name_H-M   'P 1'
#
loop_
_entity.id
_entity.type
_entity.pdbx_description
1 polymer ?
#
loop_
_entity_poly.entity_id
_entity_poly.type
_entity_poly.pdbx_seq_one_letter_code
_entity_poly.pdbx_strand_id
1 'polypeptide(L)'
;MKKLTCFFLAVLMSVPLSGCSSPAQTTEDSAGSYNDAASDTADSEEDTDNIRQISVRGSDGQNIVFQLNGSSAAESLYNQLPLTVQVENYSDNEKIFYPPDELDTSDTPLAEGPAGVLAYYEPWKDVVMFYGRCDGAAGLYELGNVISGADGIERLDGEIRIVSESEIS
;
A
#
# COMPACT_ATOMS: atom_id res chain seq x y z
N MET A 1 21.11 -29.95 -12.10
CA MET A 1 20.25 -30.74 -11.21
C MET A 1 20.92 -30.82 -9.84
N LYS A 2 20.56 -29.94 -8.93
CA LYS A 2 20.95 -30.06 -7.51
C LYS A 2 19.70 -29.77 -6.68
N LYS A 3 19.14 -30.84 -6.10
CA LYS A 3 17.98 -30.78 -5.21
C LYS A 3 18.44 -30.27 -3.86
N LEU A 4 17.92 -29.12 -3.41
CA LEU A 4 18.14 -28.61 -2.06
C LEU A 4 16.94 -28.98 -1.21
N THR A 5 17.19 -29.88 -0.25
CA THR A 5 16.20 -30.42 0.68
C THR A 5 16.03 -29.43 1.83
N CYS A 6 14.84 -28.86 1.99
CA CYS A 6 14.48 -28.05 3.15
C CYS A 6 14.17 -28.94 4.36
N PHE A 7 14.93 -28.75 5.45
CA PHE A 7 14.68 -29.30 6.76
C PHE A 7 13.70 -28.42 7.54
N PHE A 8 12.51 -28.95 7.80
CA PHE A 8 11.57 -28.35 8.73
C PHE A 8 11.97 -28.69 10.17
N LEU A 9 12.28 -27.68 10.97
CA LEU A 9 12.40 -27.81 12.42
C LEU A 9 11.16 -27.21 13.08
N ALA A 10 10.25 -28.07 13.53
CA ALA A 10 9.10 -27.71 14.33
C ALA A 10 9.51 -27.51 15.79
N VAL A 11 9.35 -26.30 16.32
CA VAL A 11 9.48 -26.04 17.76
C VAL A 11 8.09 -25.78 18.33
N LEU A 12 7.57 -26.75 19.06
CA LEU A 12 6.39 -26.60 19.93
C LEU A 12 6.82 -25.89 21.23
N MET A 13 6.24 -24.71 21.51
CA MET A 13 6.24 -24.15 22.86
C MET A 13 4.80 -23.97 23.35
N SER A 14 4.45 -24.78 24.33
CA SER A 14 3.23 -24.71 25.12
C SER A 14 3.38 -23.66 26.24
N VAL A 15 2.38 -22.77 26.39
CA VAL A 15 2.28 -21.82 27.50
C VAL A 15 0.98 -22.09 28.27
N PRO A 16 1.01 -22.22 29.60
CA PRO A 16 -0.19 -22.50 30.42
C PRO A 16 -0.98 -21.26 30.77
N LEU A 17 -2.32 -21.44 30.86
CA LEU A 17 -3.29 -20.52 31.41
C LEU A 17 -3.20 -20.43 32.94
N SER A 18 -3.32 -19.20 33.46
CA SER A 18 -3.84 -18.91 34.81
C SER A 18 -4.47 -17.50 34.72
N GLY A 19 -5.67 -17.21 34.99
CA GLY A 19 -6.66 -17.69 35.90
C GLY A 19 -7.06 -16.59 36.90
N CYS A 20 -8.33 -16.09 36.84
CA CYS A 20 -9.16 -15.44 37.91
C CYS A 20 -8.73 -14.06 38.43
N SER A 21 -9.59 -13.09 38.72
CA SER A 21 -10.98 -13.05 39.21
C SER A 21 -11.50 -11.63 39.21
N SER A 22 -12.79 -11.42 38.92
CA SER A 22 -13.61 -10.30 39.40
C SER A 22 -13.97 -10.48 40.87
N PRO A 23 -14.40 -9.47 41.64
CA PRO A 23 -15.77 -8.99 41.61
C PRO A 23 -15.97 -7.49 41.89
N ALA A 24 -16.94 -6.95 41.32
CA ALA A 24 -18.20 -6.28 41.60
C ALA A 24 -18.38 -5.41 42.85
N GLN A 25 -19.18 -4.37 42.62
CA GLN A 25 -20.11 -3.59 43.50
C GLN A 25 -19.54 -2.25 43.98
N THR A 26 -20.32 -1.15 44.11
CA THR A 26 -21.75 -0.82 44.00
C THR A 26 -21.87 0.71 44.14
N THR A 27 -22.87 1.32 43.46
CA THR A 27 -23.74 2.46 43.84
C THR A 27 -23.09 3.71 44.49
N GLU A 28 -23.51 4.93 44.30
CA GLU A 28 -24.77 5.64 44.03
C GLU A 28 -24.49 7.11 43.69
N ASP A 29 -25.31 7.63 42.78
CA ASP A 29 -26.12 8.83 42.82
C ASP A 29 -25.50 10.18 43.27
N SER A 30 -25.52 11.17 42.41
CA SER A 30 -26.14 12.46 42.65
C SER A 30 -26.21 13.35 41.42
N ALA A 31 -27.40 13.84 41.22
CA ALA A 31 -27.84 14.79 40.22
C ALA A 31 -27.12 16.15 40.32
N GLY A 32 -27.06 16.84 39.16
CA GLY A 32 -26.94 18.29 39.24
C GLY A 32 -26.44 18.98 37.96
N SER A 33 -27.39 19.52 37.23
CA SER A 33 -27.39 20.84 36.63
C SER A 33 -26.63 21.08 35.31
N TYR A 34 -27.44 21.26 34.31
CA TYR A 34 -27.39 22.16 33.16
C TYR A 34 -26.22 23.17 33.11
N ASN A 35 -25.52 23.19 32.00
CA ASN A 35 -25.39 24.44 31.25
C ASN A 35 -25.15 24.14 29.79
N ASP A 36 -26.10 24.58 29.04
CA ASP A 36 -26.10 25.07 27.68
C ASP A 36 -24.83 25.87 27.39
N ALA A 37 -24.22 25.60 26.28
CA ALA A 37 -23.79 26.58 25.30
C ALA A 37 -22.70 26.04 24.37
N ALA A 38 -22.91 26.34 23.14
CA ALA A 38 -21.95 26.40 22.07
C ALA A 38 -21.64 25.07 21.35
N SER A 39 -22.48 24.81 20.40
CA SER A 39 -22.13 24.27 19.09
C SER A 39 -20.86 24.97 18.60
N ASP A 40 -19.72 24.36 18.91
CA ASP A 40 -18.53 24.58 18.12
C ASP A 40 -18.57 23.51 17.04
N THR A 41 -19.17 23.86 15.94
CA THR A 41 -18.99 23.17 14.68
C THR A 41 -17.53 23.37 14.35
N ALA A 42 -16.69 22.48 14.85
CA ALA A 42 -15.39 22.25 14.27
C ALA A 42 -15.69 21.82 12.83
N ASP A 43 -15.65 22.79 11.96
CA ASP A 43 -15.45 22.63 10.54
C ASP A 43 -14.18 21.80 10.41
N SER A 44 -14.35 20.49 10.37
CA SER A 44 -13.35 19.62 9.82
C SER A 44 -13.31 20.02 8.34
N GLU A 45 -12.48 20.98 8.02
CA GLU A 45 -11.92 21.07 6.70
C GLU A 45 -11.42 19.64 6.42
N GLU A 46 -12.24 18.88 5.71
CA GLU A 46 -11.76 17.70 5.01
C GLU A 46 -10.60 18.24 4.19
N ASP A 47 -9.41 17.91 4.70
CA ASP A 47 -8.18 18.01 3.96
C ASP A 47 -8.43 17.23 2.68
N THR A 48 -8.89 17.91 1.63
CA THR A 48 -8.88 17.42 0.26
C THR A 48 -7.41 17.43 -0.14
N ASP A 49 -6.66 16.71 0.68
CA ASP A 49 -5.26 16.50 0.59
C ASP A 49 -5.03 15.91 -0.79
N ASN A 50 -4.32 16.65 -1.57
CA ASN A 50 -3.80 16.45 -2.90
C ASN A 50 -3.70 14.96 -3.25
N ILE A 51 -4.84 14.35 -3.61
CA ILE A 51 -4.93 12.94 -4.01
C ILE A 51 -4.08 12.79 -5.26
N ARG A 52 -2.84 12.34 -5.08
CA ARG A 52 -1.93 12.11 -6.19
C ARG A 52 -2.32 10.85 -6.92
N GLN A 53 -2.49 10.96 -8.22
CA GLN A 53 -2.78 9.84 -9.10
C GLN A 53 -1.72 9.76 -10.19
N ILE A 54 -1.36 8.54 -10.53
CA ILE A 54 -0.44 8.24 -11.63
C ILE A 54 -1.11 7.34 -12.66
N SER A 55 -0.79 7.56 -13.91
CA SER A 55 -1.24 6.78 -15.05
C SER A 55 -0.09 5.95 -15.60
N VAL A 56 -0.27 4.65 -15.66
CA VAL A 56 0.65 3.71 -16.30
C VAL A 56 0.09 3.31 -17.66
N ARG A 57 0.83 3.62 -18.73
CA ARG A 57 0.41 3.37 -20.11
C ARG A 57 1.29 2.34 -20.77
N GLY A 58 0.67 1.24 -21.21
CA GLY A 58 1.31 0.22 -22.02
C GLY A 58 1.37 0.60 -23.50
N SER A 59 2.26 -0.06 -24.25
CA SER A 59 2.45 0.13 -25.70
C SER A 59 1.22 -0.25 -26.52
N ASP A 60 0.33 -1.09 -26.00
CA ASP A 60 -0.92 -1.54 -26.61
C ASP A 60 -2.13 -0.64 -26.35
N GLY A 61 -1.90 0.53 -25.72
CA GLY A 61 -2.94 1.53 -25.41
C GLY A 61 -3.66 1.28 -24.08
N GLN A 62 -3.19 0.36 -23.25
CA GLN A 62 -3.71 0.20 -21.89
C GLN A 62 -3.40 1.44 -21.07
N ASN A 63 -4.34 1.81 -20.19
CA ASN A 63 -4.19 2.87 -19.21
C ASN A 63 -4.65 2.38 -17.85
N ILE A 64 -3.74 2.33 -16.91
CA ILE A 64 -3.96 1.87 -15.54
C ILE A 64 -3.71 3.04 -14.63
N VAL A 65 -4.69 3.39 -13.79
CA VAL A 65 -4.59 4.52 -12.87
C VAL A 65 -4.45 4.02 -11.44
N PHE A 66 -3.43 4.48 -10.76
CA PHE A 66 -3.21 4.23 -9.33
C PHE A 66 -3.42 5.52 -8.54
N GLN A 67 -4.08 5.41 -7.40
CA GLN A 67 -4.12 6.43 -6.38
C GLN A 67 -3.00 6.16 -5.37
N LEU A 68 -2.14 7.14 -5.16
CA LEU A 68 -1.03 7.05 -4.19
C LEU A 68 -1.51 7.35 -2.77
N ASN A 69 -0.84 6.75 -1.78
CA ASN A 69 -1.22 6.84 -0.38
C ASN A 69 -0.58 7.99 0.40
N GLY A 70 0.16 8.88 -0.26
CA GLY A 70 0.79 10.05 0.38
C GLY A 70 1.99 9.75 1.27
N SER A 71 2.49 8.50 1.34
CA SER A 71 3.73 8.16 2.06
C SER A 71 4.98 8.72 1.39
N SER A 72 6.10 8.76 2.11
CA SER A 72 7.39 9.22 1.56
C SER A 72 7.82 8.45 0.32
N ALA A 73 7.61 7.13 0.27
CA ALA A 73 7.95 6.35 -0.90
C ALA A 73 7.03 6.66 -2.10
N ALA A 74 5.73 6.86 -1.87
CA ALA A 74 4.80 7.27 -2.91
C ALA A 74 5.13 8.66 -3.45
N GLU A 75 5.50 9.60 -2.57
CA GLU A 75 5.96 10.92 -2.96
C GLU A 75 7.27 10.88 -3.75
N SER A 76 8.23 10.05 -3.30
CA SER A 76 9.49 9.85 -4.00
C SER A 76 9.28 9.32 -5.43
N LEU A 77 8.34 8.40 -5.63
CA LEU A 77 7.99 7.92 -6.97
C LEU A 77 7.34 9.03 -7.81
N TYR A 78 6.38 9.75 -7.22
CA TYR A 78 5.65 10.82 -7.91
C TYR A 78 6.59 11.94 -8.39
N ASN A 79 7.60 12.29 -7.60
CA ASN A 79 8.56 13.34 -7.92
C ASN A 79 9.55 12.96 -9.04
N GLN A 80 9.61 11.68 -9.42
CA GLN A 80 10.42 11.21 -10.56
C GLN A 80 9.67 11.24 -11.91
N LEU A 81 8.36 11.52 -11.90
CA LEU A 81 7.54 11.54 -13.10
C LEU A 81 7.88 12.74 -14.02
N PRO A 82 7.73 12.62 -15.34
CA PRO A 82 7.28 11.42 -16.07
C PRO A 82 8.41 10.39 -16.25
N LEU A 83 8.05 9.09 -16.22
CA LEU A 83 8.98 7.99 -16.44
C LEU A 83 8.66 7.24 -17.74
N THR A 84 9.72 6.73 -18.38
CA THR A 84 9.62 5.72 -19.43
C THR A 84 10.57 4.60 -19.04
N VAL A 85 10.02 3.42 -18.75
CA VAL A 85 10.76 2.30 -18.17
C VAL A 85 10.33 0.97 -18.81
N GLN A 86 11.18 -0.06 -18.68
CA GLN A 86 10.80 -1.42 -19.06
C GLN A 86 10.06 -2.09 -17.93
N VAL A 87 8.96 -2.76 -18.25
CA VAL A 87 8.24 -3.61 -17.32
C VAL A 87 8.59 -5.06 -17.57
N GLU A 88 8.75 -5.82 -16.50
CA GLU A 88 9.05 -7.24 -16.50
C GLU A 88 7.99 -8.01 -15.73
N ASN A 89 7.76 -9.26 -16.11
CA ASN A 89 6.91 -10.17 -15.32
C ASN A 89 7.76 -10.83 -14.25
N TYR A 90 7.30 -10.75 -13.00
CA TYR A 90 7.92 -11.45 -11.89
C TYR A 90 6.89 -12.40 -11.26
N SER A 91 7.27 -13.67 -11.05
CA SER A 91 6.34 -14.68 -10.56
C SER A 91 5.09 -14.85 -11.46
N ASP A 92 3.95 -15.14 -10.86
CA ASP A 92 2.66 -15.38 -11.51
C ASP A 92 1.57 -14.37 -11.09
N ASN A 93 1.97 -13.31 -10.38
CA ASN A 93 1.05 -12.32 -9.83
C ASN A 93 1.57 -10.87 -9.86
N GLU A 94 2.77 -10.61 -10.45
CA GLU A 94 3.45 -9.33 -10.35
C GLU A 94 4.03 -8.84 -11.68
N LYS A 95 3.92 -7.54 -11.92
CA LYS A 95 4.71 -6.79 -12.90
C LYS A 95 5.62 -5.84 -12.14
N ILE A 96 6.90 -5.81 -12.53
CA ILE A 96 7.91 -4.98 -11.87
C ILE A 96 8.57 -4.02 -12.84
N PHE A 97 9.01 -2.87 -12.32
CA PHE A 97 9.88 -1.94 -13.01
C PHE A 97 10.84 -1.27 -12.03
N TYR A 98 11.94 -0.75 -12.53
CA TYR A 98 12.97 -0.09 -11.73
C TYR A 98 12.89 1.43 -11.93
N PRO A 99 12.53 2.22 -10.88
CA PRO A 99 12.61 3.67 -10.94
C PRO A 99 14.08 4.12 -11.02
N PRO A 100 14.37 5.31 -11.60
CA PRO A 100 15.72 5.84 -11.67
C PRO A 100 16.41 6.03 -10.32
N ASP A 101 15.68 6.51 -9.32
CA ASP A 101 16.16 6.77 -7.98
C ASP A 101 15.46 5.88 -6.95
N GLU A 102 16.17 5.53 -5.87
CA GLU A 102 15.60 4.80 -4.73
C GLU A 102 14.50 5.62 -4.05
N LEU A 103 13.47 4.92 -3.52
CA LEU A 103 12.38 5.57 -2.83
C LEU A 103 12.66 5.65 -1.33
N ASP A 104 12.23 6.74 -0.70
CA ASP A 104 12.32 6.92 0.75
C ASP A 104 11.21 6.12 1.44
N THR A 105 11.55 5.09 2.19
CA THR A 105 10.60 4.21 2.86
C THR A 105 10.35 4.54 4.34
N SER A 106 10.88 5.67 4.83
CA SER A 106 10.99 5.98 6.27
C SER A 106 9.65 6.01 7.02
N ASP A 107 8.54 6.39 6.37
CA ASP A 107 7.20 6.45 6.96
C ASP A 107 6.16 5.60 6.19
N THR A 108 6.64 4.74 5.29
CA THR A 108 5.78 4.00 4.37
C THR A 108 5.27 2.71 5.01
N PRO A 109 3.95 2.42 4.97
CA PRO A 109 3.40 1.18 5.51
C PRO A 109 3.82 -0.03 4.68
N LEU A 110 3.83 -1.22 5.30
CA LEU A 110 4.03 -2.46 4.57
C LEU A 110 2.84 -2.78 3.68
N ALA A 111 3.11 -3.35 2.51
CA ALA A 111 2.11 -3.72 1.53
C ALA A 111 1.51 -5.09 1.83
N GLU A 112 0.19 -5.19 1.81
CA GLU A 112 -0.60 -6.42 1.82
C GLU A 112 -1.99 -6.13 1.26
N GLY A 113 -2.54 -7.01 0.43
CA GLY A 113 -3.89 -6.77 -0.07
C GLY A 113 -4.31 -7.65 -1.25
N PRO A 114 -5.49 -7.36 -1.83
CA PRO A 114 -5.95 -8.00 -3.06
C PRO A 114 -5.12 -7.58 -4.28
N ALA A 115 -5.47 -8.08 -5.45
CA ALA A 115 -4.95 -7.55 -6.71
C ALA A 115 -5.20 -6.04 -6.82
N GLY A 116 -4.25 -5.33 -7.42
CA GLY A 116 -4.30 -3.87 -7.60
C GLY A 116 -3.41 -3.07 -6.67
N VAL A 117 -2.72 -3.70 -5.72
CA VAL A 117 -1.71 -3.04 -4.89
C VAL A 117 -0.54 -2.58 -5.75
N LEU A 118 -0.09 -1.34 -5.53
CA LEU A 118 1.17 -0.80 -6.01
C LEU A 118 2.12 -0.75 -4.82
N ALA A 119 3.31 -1.34 -4.94
CA ALA A 119 4.27 -1.43 -3.86
C ALA A 119 5.71 -1.16 -4.33
N TYR A 120 6.62 -0.95 -3.37
CA TYR A 120 8.06 -0.85 -3.59
C TYR A 120 8.76 -1.92 -2.77
N TYR A 121 9.57 -2.75 -3.43
CA TYR A 121 10.38 -3.75 -2.75
C TYR A 121 11.81 -3.22 -2.57
N GLU A 122 12.08 -2.69 -1.39
CA GLU A 122 13.33 -2.00 -1.05
C GLU A 122 14.60 -2.85 -1.30
N PRO A 123 14.63 -4.18 -1.00
CA PRO A 123 15.84 -4.98 -1.22
C PRO A 123 16.29 -5.04 -2.67
N TRP A 124 15.37 -4.93 -3.63
CA TRP A 124 15.67 -4.95 -5.07
C TRP A 124 15.48 -3.60 -5.74
N LYS A 125 14.91 -2.63 -5.02
CA LYS A 125 14.67 -1.25 -5.51
C LYS A 125 13.73 -1.20 -6.71
N ASP A 126 12.78 -2.12 -6.77
CA ASP A 126 11.78 -2.20 -7.82
C ASP A 126 10.39 -1.81 -7.32
N VAL A 127 9.61 -1.23 -8.21
CA VAL A 127 8.18 -0.98 -8.01
C VAL A 127 7.39 -2.16 -8.57
N VAL A 128 6.47 -2.66 -7.76
CA VAL A 128 5.66 -3.86 -8.02
C VAL A 128 4.20 -3.47 -8.23
N MET A 129 3.62 -3.90 -9.34
CA MET A 129 2.20 -3.79 -9.65
C MET A 129 1.57 -5.18 -9.55
N PHE A 130 0.77 -5.41 -8.52
CA PHE A 130 0.14 -6.72 -8.29
C PHE A 130 -1.12 -6.89 -9.14
N TYR A 131 -1.12 -7.86 -10.06
CA TYR A 131 -2.34 -8.33 -10.73
C TYR A 131 -2.97 -9.56 -10.06
N GLY A 132 -2.26 -10.18 -9.13
CA GLY A 132 -2.75 -11.16 -8.17
C GLY A 132 -2.71 -10.61 -6.73
N ARG A 133 -2.91 -11.48 -5.76
CA ARG A 133 -2.86 -11.10 -4.34
C ARG A 133 -1.43 -10.73 -3.92
N CYS A 134 -1.32 -9.66 -3.15
CA CYS A 134 -0.11 -9.28 -2.41
C CYS A 134 -0.18 -9.88 -1.01
N ASP A 135 0.63 -10.91 -0.73
CA ASP A 135 0.64 -11.60 0.57
C ASP A 135 1.54 -10.93 1.61
N GLY A 136 2.18 -9.82 1.22
CA GLY A 136 3.09 -9.07 2.07
C GLY A 136 4.49 -9.71 2.18
N ALA A 137 5.49 -8.88 2.44
CA ALA A 137 6.85 -9.32 2.73
C ALA A 137 7.59 -8.24 3.53
N ALA A 138 8.64 -8.63 4.24
CA ALA A 138 9.55 -7.67 4.86
C ALA A 138 10.25 -6.85 3.78
N GLY A 139 10.21 -5.52 3.89
CA GLY A 139 10.78 -4.61 2.90
C GLY A 139 9.91 -4.36 1.68
N LEU A 140 8.67 -4.84 1.67
CA LEU A 140 7.67 -4.51 0.66
C LEU A 140 6.74 -3.43 1.22
N TYR A 141 6.79 -2.23 0.65
CA TYR A 141 6.11 -1.04 1.14
C TYR A 141 4.99 -0.59 0.19
N GLU A 142 3.82 -0.25 0.73
CA GLU A 142 2.68 0.17 -0.07
C GLU A 142 2.83 1.61 -0.55
N LEU A 143 2.66 1.81 -1.85
CA LEU A 143 2.63 3.13 -2.50
C LEU A 143 1.21 3.59 -2.80
N GLY A 144 0.27 2.67 -2.93
CA GLY A 144 -1.12 2.96 -3.28
C GLY A 144 -1.85 1.79 -3.92
N ASN A 145 -3.01 2.10 -4.50
CA ASN A 145 -3.90 1.09 -5.06
C ASN A 145 -4.47 1.51 -6.41
N VAL A 146 -4.75 0.52 -7.25
CA VAL A 146 -5.39 0.75 -8.54
C VAL A 146 -6.82 1.26 -8.36
N ILE A 147 -7.18 2.30 -9.11
CA ILE A 147 -8.54 2.83 -9.14
C ILE A 147 -9.21 2.66 -10.51
N SER A 148 -8.43 2.37 -11.56
CA SER A 148 -8.95 2.11 -12.89
C SER A 148 -7.99 1.23 -13.69
N GLY A 149 -8.53 0.36 -14.53
CA GLY A 149 -7.75 -0.44 -15.48
C GLY A 149 -7.01 -1.64 -14.88
N ALA A 150 -7.41 -2.16 -13.71
CA ALA A 150 -6.74 -3.27 -13.01
C ALA A 150 -6.45 -4.49 -13.89
N ASP A 151 -7.41 -4.88 -14.75
CA ASP A 151 -7.26 -6.00 -15.69
C ASP A 151 -6.14 -5.80 -16.74
N GLY A 152 -5.66 -4.57 -16.84
CA GLY A 152 -4.55 -4.19 -17.71
C GLY A 152 -3.19 -4.57 -17.16
N ILE A 153 -3.03 -4.68 -15.83
CA ILE A 153 -1.72 -4.87 -15.20
C ILE A 153 -1.03 -6.13 -15.72
N GLU A 154 -1.72 -7.26 -15.74
CA GLU A 154 -1.17 -8.55 -16.21
C GLU A 154 -0.68 -8.50 -17.66
N ARG A 155 -1.31 -7.66 -18.50
CA ARG A 155 -0.99 -7.54 -19.93
C ARG A 155 0.12 -6.56 -20.25
N LEU A 156 0.59 -5.76 -19.28
CA LEU A 156 1.72 -4.87 -19.50
C LEU A 156 2.95 -5.67 -19.93
N ASP A 157 3.60 -5.19 -20.99
CA ASP A 157 4.82 -5.80 -21.54
C ASP A 157 5.68 -4.73 -22.22
N GLY A 158 7.00 -4.91 -22.17
CA GLY A 158 7.96 -4.03 -22.79
C GLY A 158 8.02 -2.63 -22.16
N GLU A 159 8.06 -1.59 -22.98
CA GLU A 159 8.15 -0.21 -22.50
C GLU A 159 6.82 0.32 -22.04
N ILE A 160 6.80 0.91 -20.83
CA ILE A 160 5.65 1.62 -20.27
C ILE A 160 6.01 3.08 -20.00
N ARG A 161 4.99 3.94 -20.07
CA ARG A 161 5.10 5.34 -19.69
C ARG A 161 4.25 5.60 -18.45
N ILE A 162 4.85 6.26 -17.45
CA ILE A 162 4.18 6.63 -16.20
C ILE A 162 4.15 8.16 -16.10
N VAL A 163 2.97 8.72 -15.89
CA VAL A 163 2.76 10.17 -15.81
C VAL A 163 1.83 10.51 -14.65
N SER A 164 1.89 11.75 -14.16
CA SER A 164 0.88 12.26 -13.22
C SER A 164 -0.44 12.52 -13.96
N GLU A 165 -1.59 12.25 -13.31
CA GLU A 165 -2.90 12.57 -13.90
C GLU A 165 -3.11 14.07 -14.09
N SER A 166 -2.44 14.92 -13.32
CA SER A 166 -2.48 16.38 -13.49
C SER A 166 -1.88 16.89 -14.81
N GLU A 167 -1.02 16.07 -15.47
CA GLU A 167 -0.41 16.42 -16.77
C GLU A 167 -1.28 16.03 -17.97
N ILE A 168 -2.42 15.38 -17.74
CA ILE A 168 -3.29 14.85 -18.80
C ILE A 168 -4.50 15.77 -19.08
N SER A 169 -4.67 16.83 -18.29
CA SER A 169 -5.83 17.77 -18.38
C SER A 169 -5.59 18.87 -19.41
#